data_6711e918d0fa5cfa42ab5843d6935ade
#
_entry.id   6711e918d0fa5cfa42ab5843d6935ade
#
_cell.length_a   1.000
_cell.length_b   1.000
_cell.length_c   1.000
_cell.angle_alpha   90.00
_cell.angle_beta   90.00
_cell.angle_gamma   90.00
#
_symmetry.space_group_name_H-M   'P 1'
#
loop_
_entity.id
_entity.type
_entity.pdbx_description
1 polymer ?
#
loop_
_entity_poly.entity_id
_entity_poly.type
_entity_poly.pdbx_seq_one_letter_code
_entity_poly.pdbx_strand_id
1 'polypeptide(L)'
;MRRANDPQRREKIVQATLDAVIAHGIHGVTLRKIAMIAEVPLGSMTYYFSGIDELLMEAFGRFTDRMMLQYQDFFADVKDASQACHAITDMIYGSQVTTPDNMELMYQLYAFASRKPALKTVMQNWMLRSQQTLEQWFDPVTARALDAFIEGMTLHFVTDKKPLQREDILLMVERIAGIPATVSCA
;
A
#
# COMPACT_ATOMS: atom_id res chain seq x y z
N MET A 1 -16.91 34.37 -14.12
CA MET A 1 -16.43 34.06 -12.77
C MET A 1 -15.57 32.77 -12.83
N ARG A 2 -14.24 32.86 -12.70
CA ARG A 2 -13.36 31.70 -12.55
C ARG A 2 -13.74 31.03 -11.22
N ARG A 3 -14.37 29.85 -11.25
CA ARG A 3 -14.57 29.06 -10.03
C ARG A 3 -13.20 28.78 -9.45
N ALA A 4 -12.98 29.20 -8.19
CA ALA A 4 -11.75 28.97 -7.47
C ALA A 4 -11.42 27.46 -7.48
N ASN A 5 -10.12 27.14 -7.57
CA ASN A 5 -9.62 25.79 -7.39
C ASN A 5 -10.10 25.30 -6.02
N ASP A 6 -11.03 24.33 -6.02
CA ASP A 6 -11.62 23.79 -4.80
C ASP A 6 -10.85 22.51 -4.42
N PRO A 7 -9.96 22.57 -3.41
CA PRO A 7 -9.15 21.43 -3.00
C PRO A 7 -10.01 20.25 -2.56
N GLN A 8 -11.17 20.50 -1.96
CA GLN A 8 -12.08 19.43 -1.54
C GLN A 8 -12.65 18.67 -2.73
N ARG A 9 -12.93 19.37 -3.86
CA ARG A 9 -13.41 18.72 -5.08
C ARG A 9 -12.33 17.87 -5.74
N ARG A 10 -11.09 18.35 -5.76
CA ARG A 10 -9.95 17.57 -6.26
C ARG A 10 -9.77 16.30 -5.44
N GLU A 11 -9.80 16.40 -4.11
CA GLU A 11 -9.74 15.27 -3.19
C GLU A 11 -10.86 14.26 -3.44
N LYS A 12 -12.10 14.75 -3.58
CA LYS A 12 -13.27 13.90 -3.88
C LYS A 12 -13.10 13.12 -5.18
N ILE A 13 -12.53 13.74 -6.22
CA ILE A 13 -12.24 13.07 -7.50
C ILE A 13 -11.17 11.99 -7.31
N VAL A 14 -10.12 12.27 -6.57
CA VAL A 14 -9.02 11.32 -6.30
C VAL A 14 -9.54 10.11 -5.53
N GLN A 15 -10.32 10.32 -4.46
CA GLN A 15 -10.93 9.20 -3.72
C GLN A 15 -11.88 8.39 -4.59
N ALA A 16 -12.77 9.03 -5.34
CA ALA A 16 -13.68 8.35 -6.27
C ALA A 16 -12.94 7.56 -7.36
N THR A 17 -11.71 7.91 -7.64
CA THR A 17 -10.86 7.12 -8.57
C THR A 17 -10.45 5.81 -7.94
N LEU A 18 -10.04 5.78 -6.68
CA LEU A 18 -9.72 4.55 -5.95
C LEU A 18 -10.98 3.67 -5.83
N ASP A 19 -12.12 4.25 -5.47
CA ASP A 19 -13.40 3.54 -5.37
C ASP A 19 -13.80 2.92 -6.70
N ALA A 20 -13.58 3.64 -7.82
CA ALA A 20 -13.83 3.14 -9.16
C ALA A 20 -12.89 1.98 -9.54
N VAL A 21 -11.63 2.03 -9.09
CA VAL A 21 -10.66 0.94 -9.32
C VAL A 21 -11.06 -0.31 -8.52
N ILE A 22 -11.47 -0.16 -7.26
CA ILE A 22 -11.95 -1.28 -6.44
C ILE A 22 -13.17 -1.93 -7.09
N ALA A 23 -14.14 -1.14 -7.52
CA ALA A 23 -15.40 -1.65 -8.05
C ALA A 23 -15.31 -2.25 -9.47
N HIS A 24 -14.37 -1.80 -10.29
CA HIS A 24 -14.37 -2.10 -11.74
C HIS A 24 -13.01 -2.56 -12.29
N GLY A 25 -11.98 -2.64 -11.45
CA GLY A 25 -10.60 -2.80 -11.90
C GLY A 25 -10.13 -1.59 -12.74
N ILE A 26 -8.82 -1.42 -12.86
CA ILE A 26 -8.23 -0.24 -13.53
C ILE A 26 -8.63 -0.12 -15.02
N HIS A 27 -8.86 -1.24 -15.72
CA HIS A 27 -9.32 -1.24 -17.11
C HIS A 27 -10.78 -0.77 -17.27
N GLY A 28 -11.59 -0.97 -16.22
CA GLY A 28 -12.98 -0.55 -16.22
C GLY A 28 -13.19 0.92 -15.87
N VAL A 29 -12.13 1.65 -15.48
CA VAL A 29 -12.19 3.04 -15.03
C VAL A 29 -12.19 4.02 -16.19
N THR A 30 -13.08 5.00 -16.15
CA THR A 30 -13.18 6.10 -17.12
C THR A 30 -13.45 7.41 -16.41
N LEU A 31 -13.03 8.54 -16.98
CA LEU A 31 -13.32 9.87 -16.41
C LEU A 31 -14.82 10.08 -16.17
N ARG A 32 -15.69 9.49 -17.00
CA ARG A 32 -17.15 9.59 -16.84
C ARG A 32 -17.64 8.82 -15.61
N LYS A 33 -17.13 7.61 -15.37
CA LYS A 33 -17.47 6.82 -14.17
C LYS A 33 -16.99 7.51 -12.92
N ILE A 34 -15.75 8.00 -12.92
CA ILE A 34 -15.19 8.73 -11.77
C ILE A 34 -16.01 9.98 -11.47
N ALA A 35 -16.36 10.78 -12.50
CA ALA A 35 -17.19 11.97 -12.32
C ALA A 35 -18.56 11.65 -11.71
N MET A 36 -19.15 10.51 -12.10
CA MET A 36 -20.41 10.02 -11.53
C MET A 36 -20.26 9.62 -10.05
N ILE A 37 -19.24 8.85 -9.70
CA ILE A 37 -18.96 8.44 -8.32
C ILE A 37 -18.63 9.66 -7.45
N ALA A 38 -17.82 10.59 -7.96
CA ALA A 38 -17.46 11.81 -7.28
C ALA A 38 -18.62 12.83 -7.19
N GLU A 39 -19.75 12.58 -7.87
CA GLU A 39 -20.88 13.51 -8.00
C GLU A 39 -20.45 14.91 -8.47
N VAL A 40 -19.55 14.95 -9.47
CA VAL A 40 -19.07 16.19 -10.08
C VAL A 40 -19.39 16.23 -11.57
N PRO A 41 -19.55 17.44 -12.15
CA PRO A 41 -19.70 17.55 -13.61
C PRO A 41 -18.46 16.97 -14.33
N LEU A 42 -18.67 16.28 -15.46
CA LEU A 42 -17.58 15.71 -16.26
C LEU A 42 -16.53 16.76 -16.67
N GLY A 43 -16.96 17.99 -16.97
CA GLY A 43 -16.05 19.10 -17.25
C GLY A 43 -15.13 19.51 -16.10
N SER A 44 -15.44 19.09 -14.85
CA SER A 44 -14.51 19.28 -13.72
C SER A 44 -13.29 18.40 -13.83
N MET A 45 -13.41 17.21 -14.45
CA MET A 45 -12.29 16.28 -14.60
C MET A 45 -11.16 16.91 -15.41
N THR A 46 -11.47 17.46 -16.58
CA THR A 46 -10.49 18.12 -17.46
C THR A 46 -9.99 19.47 -16.94
N TYR A 47 -10.64 20.02 -15.92
CA TYR A 47 -10.16 21.21 -15.22
C TYR A 47 -9.04 20.88 -14.22
N TYR A 48 -9.13 19.73 -13.52
CA TYR A 48 -8.16 19.33 -12.50
C TYR A 48 -7.07 18.43 -13.01
N PHE A 49 -7.33 17.64 -14.06
CA PHE A 49 -6.43 16.58 -14.56
C PHE A 49 -6.36 16.61 -16.08
N SER A 50 -5.16 16.44 -16.63
CA SER A 50 -4.94 16.38 -18.08
C SER A 50 -5.48 15.08 -18.71
N GLY A 51 -5.70 14.05 -17.89
CA GLY A 51 -6.24 12.77 -18.36
C GLY A 51 -6.31 11.71 -17.26
N ILE A 52 -6.71 10.52 -17.66
CA ILE A 52 -6.89 9.39 -16.74
C ILE A 52 -5.56 8.93 -16.13
N ASP A 53 -4.47 9.00 -16.87
CA ASP A 53 -3.17 8.52 -16.39
C ASP A 53 -2.60 9.42 -15.28
N GLU A 54 -2.75 10.75 -15.40
CA GLU A 54 -2.40 11.68 -14.32
C GLU A 54 -3.26 11.44 -13.08
N LEU A 55 -4.55 11.25 -13.27
CA LEU A 55 -5.48 11.01 -12.17
C LEU A 55 -5.19 9.68 -11.45
N LEU A 56 -4.92 8.61 -12.18
CA LEU A 56 -4.51 7.33 -11.61
C LEU A 56 -3.18 7.45 -10.85
N MET A 57 -2.20 8.15 -11.42
CA MET A 57 -0.91 8.38 -10.77
C MET A 57 -1.10 9.10 -9.42
N GLU A 58 -1.90 10.15 -9.38
CA GLU A 58 -2.19 10.87 -8.13
C GLU A 58 -2.98 10.02 -7.14
N ALA A 59 -4.01 9.30 -7.61
CA ALA A 59 -4.83 8.47 -6.74
C ALA A 59 -4.00 7.36 -6.09
N PHE A 60 -3.20 6.63 -6.86
CA PHE A 60 -2.31 5.61 -6.32
C PHE A 60 -1.17 6.19 -5.49
N GLY A 61 -0.64 7.37 -5.83
CA GLY A 61 0.33 8.07 -5.01
C GLY A 61 -0.20 8.35 -3.61
N ARG A 62 -1.43 8.89 -3.50
CA ARG A 62 -2.07 9.14 -2.20
C ARG A 62 -2.44 7.86 -1.45
N PHE A 63 -2.84 6.83 -2.18
CA PHE A 63 -3.07 5.51 -1.59
C PHE A 63 -1.78 4.98 -0.94
N THR A 64 -0.66 4.97 -1.66
CA THR A 64 0.62 4.51 -1.13
C THR A 64 1.15 5.40 0.00
N ASP A 65 0.91 6.72 -0.05
CA ASP A 65 1.26 7.63 1.06
C ASP A 65 0.48 7.29 2.34
N ARG A 66 -0.83 7.05 2.22
CA ARG A 66 -1.67 6.62 3.36
C ARG A 66 -1.20 5.27 3.92
N MET A 67 -0.93 4.31 3.04
CA MET A 67 -0.41 3.00 3.44
C MET A 67 0.95 3.13 4.15
N MET A 68 1.82 4.04 3.69
CA MET A 68 3.11 4.28 4.32
C MET A 68 2.98 4.89 5.72
N LEU A 69 2.02 5.77 5.95
CA LEU A 69 1.75 6.29 7.30
C LEU A 69 1.34 5.16 8.24
N GLN A 70 0.39 4.31 7.82
CA GLN A 70 -0.02 3.12 8.59
C GLN A 70 1.16 2.16 8.83
N TYR A 71 2.01 1.95 7.82
CA TYR A 71 3.23 1.16 7.94
C TYR A 71 4.15 1.73 9.02
N GLN A 72 4.41 3.03 9.01
CA GLN A 72 5.28 3.70 9.97
C GLN A 72 4.72 3.67 11.40
N ASP A 73 3.40 3.70 11.56
CA ASP A 73 2.75 3.60 12.87
C ASP A 73 3.10 2.30 13.61
N PHE A 74 3.29 1.18 12.89
CA PHE A 74 3.75 -0.08 13.49
C PHE A 74 5.14 0.00 14.09
N PHE A 75 5.96 0.94 13.62
CA PHE A 75 7.34 1.12 14.05
C PHE A 75 7.54 2.32 14.99
N ALA A 76 6.49 3.06 15.33
CA ALA A 76 6.61 4.31 16.08
C ALA A 76 7.32 4.16 17.44
N ASP A 77 7.10 3.05 18.15
CA ASP A 77 7.67 2.78 19.48
C ASP A 77 8.80 1.74 19.45
N VAL A 78 9.22 1.30 18.26
CA VAL A 78 10.25 0.25 18.09
C VAL A 78 11.63 0.79 18.43
N LYS A 79 12.36 0.08 19.30
CA LYS A 79 13.67 0.50 19.82
C LYS A 79 14.83 -0.38 19.36
N ASP A 80 14.54 -1.60 18.93
CA ASP A 80 15.55 -2.59 18.53
C ASP A 80 15.01 -3.55 17.44
N ALA A 81 15.90 -4.34 16.88
CA ALA A 81 15.58 -5.27 15.81
C ALA A 81 14.59 -6.38 16.24
N SER A 82 14.61 -6.80 17.51
CA SER A 82 13.66 -7.79 18.02
C SER A 82 12.24 -7.22 18.02
N GLN A 83 12.06 -6.00 18.52
CA GLN A 83 10.77 -5.30 18.50
C GLN A 83 10.32 -5.02 17.05
N ALA A 84 11.26 -4.73 16.14
CA ALA A 84 10.96 -4.58 14.72
C ALA A 84 10.39 -5.87 14.12
N CYS A 85 10.91 -7.04 14.50
CA CYS A 85 10.36 -8.33 14.08
C CYS A 85 8.90 -8.51 14.54
N HIS A 86 8.58 -8.12 15.76
CA HIS A 86 7.21 -8.14 16.25
C HIS A 86 6.29 -7.18 15.49
N ALA A 87 6.76 -5.96 15.22
CA ALA A 87 6.02 -4.96 14.44
C ALA A 87 5.70 -5.46 13.01
N ILE A 88 6.69 -6.06 12.34
CA ILE A 88 6.52 -6.70 11.03
C ILE A 88 5.46 -7.82 11.12
N THR A 89 5.54 -8.66 12.14
CA THR A 89 4.60 -9.77 12.34
C THR A 89 3.18 -9.26 12.53
N ASP A 90 2.97 -8.25 13.37
CA ASP A 90 1.67 -7.66 13.65
C ASP A 90 1.09 -6.95 12.42
N MET A 91 1.93 -6.37 11.59
CA MET A 91 1.53 -5.77 10.32
C MET A 91 1.02 -6.82 9.32
N ILE A 92 1.64 -7.99 9.24
CA ILE A 92 1.19 -9.10 8.37
C ILE A 92 -0.08 -9.73 8.95
N TYR A 93 -0.11 -9.99 10.28
CA TYR A 93 -1.14 -10.74 10.96
C TYR A 93 -2.36 -9.89 11.32
N GLY A 94 -3.26 -9.69 10.35
CA GLY A 94 -4.57 -9.09 10.63
C GLY A 94 -4.60 -7.59 10.82
N SER A 95 -3.65 -6.88 10.25
CA SER A 95 -3.60 -5.44 10.34
C SER A 95 -4.66 -4.75 9.47
N GLN A 96 -4.90 -3.46 9.75
CA GLN A 96 -5.71 -2.59 8.90
C GLN A 96 -5.09 -2.37 7.49
N VAL A 97 -3.84 -2.76 7.31
CA VAL A 97 -3.12 -2.71 6.03
C VAL A 97 -3.67 -3.75 5.06
N THR A 98 -4.00 -4.95 5.54
CA THR A 98 -4.44 -6.11 4.74
C THR A 98 -5.96 -6.17 4.52
N THR A 99 -6.65 -5.03 4.50
CA THR A 99 -8.09 -5.01 4.16
C THR A 99 -8.32 -5.43 2.71
N PRO A 100 -9.48 -6.03 2.38
CA PRO A 100 -9.80 -6.43 1.01
C PRO A 100 -9.61 -5.30 -0.01
N ASP A 101 -10.06 -4.09 0.33
CA ASP A 101 -9.96 -2.91 -0.56
C ASP A 101 -8.51 -2.48 -0.78
N ASN A 102 -7.70 -2.44 0.28
CA ASN A 102 -6.27 -2.13 0.17
C ASN A 102 -5.55 -3.17 -0.69
N MET A 103 -5.86 -4.45 -0.50
CA MET A 103 -5.24 -5.52 -1.28
C MET A 103 -5.66 -5.46 -2.75
N GLU A 104 -6.93 -5.18 -3.06
CA GLU A 104 -7.37 -4.98 -4.44
C GLU A 104 -6.59 -3.82 -5.11
N LEU A 105 -6.46 -2.68 -4.43
CA LEU A 105 -5.69 -1.55 -4.96
C LEU A 105 -4.22 -1.90 -5.19
N MET A 106 -3.59 -2.64 -4.26
CA MET A 106 -2.21 -3.11 -4.42
C MET A 106 -2.07 -4.04 -5.62
N TYR A 107 -2.96 -5.03 -5.78
CA TYR A 107 -2.93 -5.94 -6.94
C TYR A 107 -3.07 -5.18 -8.26
N GLN A 108 -3.98 -4.22 -8.33
CA GLN A 108 -4.14 -3.37 -9.49
C GLN A 108 -2.88 -2.54 -9.77
N LEU A 109 -2.26 -1.96 -8.75
CA LEU A 109 -1.01 -1.21 -8.88
C LEU A 109 0.11 -2.10 -9.43
N TYR A 110 0.34 -3.29 -8.87
CA TYR A 110 1.37 -4.23 -9.33
C TYR A 110 1.13 -4.69 -10.78
N ALA A 111 -0.11 -5.08 -11.10
CA ALA A 111 -0.45 -5.57 -12.43
C ALA A 111 -0.23 -4.50 -13.52
N PHE A 112 -0.43 -3.22 -13.20
CA PHE A 112 -0.34 -2.13 -14.16
C PHE A 112 0.98 -1.39 -14.16
N ALA A 113 1.74 -1.43 -13.06
CA ALA A 113 3.05 -0.78 -12.97
C ALA A 113 4.02 -1.26 -14.06
N SER A 114 3.95 -2.52 -14.46
CA SER A 114 4.80 -3.05 -15.54
C SER A 114 4.50 -2.44 -16.91
N ARG A 115 3.29 -1.91 -17.11
CA ARG A 115 2.81 -1.38 -18.41
C ARG A 115 2.68 0.13 -18.46
N LYS A 116 2.61 0.79 -17.29
CA LYS A 116 2.44 2.25 -17.17
C LYS A 116 3.61 2.85 -16.39
N PRO A 117 4.53 3.57 -17.04
CA PRO A 117 5.72 4.13 -16.38
C PRO A 117 5.40 4.99 -15.15
N ALA A 118 4.32 5.77 -15.20
CA ALA A 118 3.89 6.60 -14.08
C ALA A 118 3.56 5.76 -12.83
N LEU A 119 2.81 4.67 -12.98
CA LEU A 119 2.47 3.75 -11.87
C LEU A 119 3.70 2.95 -11.40
N LYS A 120 4.62 2.63 -12.32
CA LYS A 120 5.89 2.02 -11.95
C LYS A 120 6.69 2.92 -11.00
N THR A 121 6.72 4.23 -11.24
CA THR A 121 7.37 5.20 -10.36
C THR A 121 6.71 5.24 -8.98
N VAL A 122 5.37 5.22 -8.91
CA VAL A 122 4.64 5.16 -7.62
C VAL A 122 5.04 3.91 -6.84
N MET A 123 5.05 2.75 -7.49
CA MET A 123 5.44 1.49 -6.86
C MET A 123 6.90 1.48 -6.40
N GLN A 124 7.83 1.99 -7.22
CA GLN A 124 9.24 2.09 -6.86
C GLN A 124 9.47 2.98 -5.63
N ASN A 125 8.76 4.12 -5.56
CA ASN A 125 8.82 5.01 -4.41
C ASN A 125 8.24 4.34 -3.14
N TRP A 126 7.16 3.58 -3.27
CA TRP A 126 6.59 2.78 -2.18
C TRP A 126 7.63 1.81 -1.62
N MET A 127 8.21 0.95 -2.47
CA MET A 127 9.23 -0.04 -2.08
C MET A 127 10.46 0.61 -1.45
N LEU A 128 10.94 1.73 -2.01
CA LEU A 128 12.08 2.45 -1.47
C LEU A 128 11.82 2.95 -0.05
N ARG A 129 10.65 3.53 0.20
CA ARG A 129 10.27 4.06 1.53
C ARG A 129 10.07 2.94 2.56
N SER A 130 9.50 1.81 2.16
CA SER A 130 9.38 0.62 3.00
C SER A 130 10.75 0.11 3.42
N GLN A 131 11.68 -0.08 2.48
CA GLN A 131 13.04 -0.50 2.75
C GLN A 131 13.78 0.47 3.68
N GLN A 132 13.70 1.78 3.42
CA GLN A 132 14.30 2.81 4.28
C GLN A 132 13.76 2.79 5.71
N THR A 133 12.48 2.43 5.90
CA THR A 133 11.94 2.26 7.25
C THR A 133 12.59 1.06 7.95
N LEU A 134 12.74 -0.07 7.27
CA LEU A 134 13.36 -1.27 7.83
C LEU A 134 14.87 -1.12 8.07
N GLU A 135 15.56 -0.32 7.25
CA GLU A 135 16.99 -0.03 7.38
C GLU A 135 17.35 0.71 8.69
N GLN A 136 16.38 1.16 9.47
CA GLN A 136 16.62 1.69 10.80
C GLN A 136 17.07 0.62 11.80
N TRP A 137 16.73 -0.64 11.55
CA TRP A 137 17.02 -1.77 12.45
C TRP A 137 17.81 -2.91 11.79
N PHE A 138 17.82 -2.97 10.45
CA PHE A 138 18.42 -4.06 9.69
C PHE A 138 19.38 -3.50 8.64
N ASP A 139 20.38 -4.30 8.25
CA ASP A 139 21.22 -3.96 7.10
C ASP A 139 20.38 -3.94 5.79
N PRO A 140 20.87 -3.27 4.73
CA PRO A 140 20.08 -3.09 3.50
C PRO A 140 19.67 -4.41 2.82
N VAL A 141 20.47 -5.48 2.95
CA VAL A 141 20.14 -6.79 2.34
C VAL A 141 19.01 -7.45 3.11
N THR A 142 19.11 -7.46 4.43
CA THR A 142 18.09 -8.00 5.33
C THR A 142 16.79 -7.18 5.22
N ALA A 143 16.87 -5.85 5.20
CA ALA A 143 15.71 -4.97 5.02
C ALA A 143 14.96 -5.28 3.72
N ARG A 144 15.70 -5.51 2.62
CA ARG A 144 15.11 -5.88 1.34
C ARG A 144 14.47 -7.26 1.35
N ALA A 145 15.06 -8.22 2.05
CA ALA A 145 14.49 -9.56 2.19
C ALA A 145 13.20 -9.52 3.01
N LEU A 146 13.19 -8.75 4.11
CA LEU A 146 11.99 -8.54 4.94
C LEU A 146 10.88 -7.80 4.18
N ASP A 147 11.21 -6.77 3.39
CA ASP A 147 10.26 -6.05 2.55
C ASP A 147 9.56 -7.00 1.55
N ALA A 148 10.33 -7.82 0.83
CA ALA A 148 9.79 -8.82 -0.08
C ALA A 148 8.96 -9.89 0.66
N PHE A 149 9.38 -10.29 1.87
CA PHE A 149 8.64 -11.23 2.71
C PHE A 149 7.29 -10.65 3.16
N ILE A 150 7.25 -9.39 3.61
CA ILE A 150 6.02 -8.69 4.00
C ILE A 150 5.02 -8.69 2.84
N GLU A 151 5.46 -8.30 1.65
CA GLU A 151 4.59 -8.26 0.46
C GLU A 151 4.04 -9.66 0.10
N GLY A 152 4.89 -10.68 0.11
CA GLY A 152 4.47 -12.06 -0.15
C GLY A 152 3.52 -12.58 0.93
N MET A 153 3.83 -12.35 2.20
CA MET A 153 3.02 -12.86 3.31
C MET A 153 1.67 -12.16 3.44
N THR A 154 1.57 -10.86 3.15
CA THR A 154 0.27 -10.18 3.11
C THR A 154 -0.63 -10.75 2.02
N LEU A 155 -0.08 -11.09 0.86
CA LEU A 155 -0.81 -11.78 -0.20
C LEU A 155 -1.28 -13.19 0.26
N HIS A 156 -0.39 -13.97 0.86
CA HIS A 156 -0.74 -15.31 1.39
C HIS A 156 -1.81 -15.21 2.47
N PHE A 157 -1.66 -14.28 3.42
CA PHE A 157 -2.60 -14.12 4.55
C PHE A 157 -4.04 -13.91 4.09
N VAL A 158 -4.27 -13.13 3.01
CA VAL A 158 -5.63 -12.87 2.50
C VAL A 158 -6.14 -13.91 1.51
N THR A 159 -5.26 -14.75 0.96
CA THR A 159 -5.64 -15.76 -0.05
C THR A 159 -5.69 -17.19 0.49
N ASP A 160 -4.94 -17.49 1.55
CA ASP A 160 -4.87 -18.82 2.11
C ASP A 160 -6.15 -19.19 2.86
N LYS A 161 -6.61 -20.44 2.67
CA LYS A 161 -7.75 -20.99 3.41
C LYS A 161 -7.47 -21.15 4.91
N LYS A 162 -6.19 -21.32 5.26
CA LYS A 162 -5.69 -21.46 6.63
C LYS A 162 -4.41 -20.62 6.76
N PRO A 163 -4.54 -19.33 7.03
CA PRO A 163 -3.39 -18.47 7.27
C PRO A 163 -2.53 -19.01 8.41
N LEU A 164 -1.23 -18.75 8.35
CA LEU A 164 -0.29 -19.11 9.42
C LEU A 164 -0.68 -18.40 10.72
N GLN A 165 -0.32 -19.02 11.84
CA GLN A 165 -0.46 -18.38 13.14
C GLN A 165 0.60 -17.28 13.31
N ARG A 166 0.33 -16.33 14.20
CA ARG A 166 1.21 -15.21 14.46
C ARG A 166 2.64 -15.65 14.82
N GLU A 167 2.74 -16.70 15.63
CA GLU A 167 4.00 -17.27 16.09
C GLU A 167 4.84 -17.85 14.95
N ASP A 168 4.20 -18.48 13.97
CA ASP A 168 4.88 -19.01 12.78
C ASP A 168 5.44 -17.87 11.91
N ILE A 169 4.67 -16.77 11.76
CA ILE A 169 5.11 -15.59 11.02
C ILE A 169 6.30 -14.95 11.74
N LEU A 170 6.21 -14.77 13.07
CA LEU A 170 7.31 -14.22 13.86
C LEU A 170 8.59 -15.04 13.69
N LEU A 171 8.50 -16.35 13.81
CA LEU A 171 9.64 -17.25 13.62
C LEU A 171 10.29 -17.07 12.23
N MET A 172 9.49 -16.89 11.18
CA MET A 172 10.01 -16.65 9.83
C MET A 172 10.71 -15.29 9.74
N VAL A 173 10.12 -14.23 10.31
CA VAL A 173 10.71 -12.89 10.34
C VAL A 173 12.04 -12.89 11.10
N GLU A 174 12.09 -13.50 12.30
CA GLU A 174 13.32 -13.63 13.09
C GLU A 174 14.42 -14.37 12.34
N ARG A 175 14.08 -15.45 11.63
CA ARG A 175 15.06 -16.20 10.80
C ARG A 175 15.62 -15.35 9.66
N ILE A 176 14.79 -14.58 8.97
CA ILE A 176 15.25 -13.66 7.92
C ILE A 176 16.12 -12.57 8.51
N ALA A 177 15.74 -12.03 9.67
CA ALA A 177 16.47 -11.00 10.39
C ALA A 177 17.79 -11.50 11.02
N GLY A 178 18.03 -12.81 11.07
CA GLY A 178 19.20 -13.39 11.73
C GLY A 178 19.18 -13.25 13.26
N ILE A 179 17.99 -13.04 13.85
CA ILE A 179 17.78 -12.93 15.29
C ILE A 179 17.48 -14.31 15.85
N PRO A 180 18.13 -14.71 16.98
CA PRO A 180 17.79 -15.97 17.64
C PRO A 180 16.30 -16.00 17.99
N ALA A 181 15.60 -17.06 17.56
CA ALA A 181 14.21 -17.26 17.89
C ALA A 181 14.02 -17.19 19.42
N THR A 182 13.13 -16.35 19.87
CA THR A 182 12.67 -16.34 21.27
C THR A 182 11.85 -17.62 21.48
N VAL A 183 12.54 -18.71 21.85
CA VAL A 183 11.88 -19.98 22.19
C VAL A 183 11.08 -19.72 23.46
N SER A 184 9.77 -19.53 23.32
CA SER A 184 8.85 -19.69 24.45
C SER A 184 8.89 -21.15 24.81
N CYS A 185 9.66 -21.53 25.85
CA CYS A 185 9.50 -22.83 26.49
C CYS A 185 8.09 -22.88 27.08
N ALA A 186 7.20 -23.62 26.41
CA ALA A 186 5.94 -24.05 26.96
C ALA A 186 6.13 -25.23 27.90
#